data_823d1dad8a2f8fdb9ffed6622e34be74
#
_entry.id   823d1dad8a2f8fdb9ffed6622e34be74
#
_cell.length_a   1.000
_cell.length_b   1.000
_cell.length_c   1.000
_cell.angle_alpha   90.00
_cell.angle_beta   90.00
_cell.angle_gamma   90.00
#
_symmetry.space_group_name_H-M   'P 1'
#
loop_
_entity.id
_entity.type
_entity.pdbx_description
1 polymer ?
#
loop_
_entity_poly.entity_id
_entity_poly.type
_entity_poly.pdbx_seq_one_letter_code
_entity_poly.pdbx_strand_id
1 'polypeptide(L)'
;MSGTDRSGRRNVPAEDKARFWQARAAGISIKEACKIAGIHYNTGQKWDANRRKIEAEQQAADFAVKKAGANSGRERRELRATIDEAGNLPPVIPYERLSERAKRGWDDFDYFRRVYLGRVPSPWQVDAAYKIVQYLESEEKEFLVLNCPPGAGKSTLFHDVAVWCIVRNRAIRVLIGSISQTLAKMYSRRIRETLERPTSLIVDPEQVKKGLAVDAEGCLAQDYGRFKPLASGSLWRAEEFVVEQYIPGGLDNKEPTVSAYGIDSEFIGHRADLCLFDDVASPENAKESVARDRLLERWDSMAEARCDPGGLVNVIGQRLGPGDLYKHCLDKVTYDDVEEDDGEDATAEDAMVDPVKIPKYHHLIYKAYYEELDTGKPSRRKDAPAWPDGPLLDPIRLPWKDLSFVRYNQPQKFRVVYQQEDIDLDYQLVERPQIIGGIASDGVDYPGCIDRDRFPGNITRGLKPPWVSIISVDPSPANFWGVIWTIHQPDLGLYHVVDIE
;
A
#
# COMPACT_ATOMS: atom_id res chain seq x y z
N MET A 1 -20.27 -11.52 49.56
CA MET A 1 -21.10 -11.16 48.38
C MET A 1 -20.16 -10.98 47.19
N SER A 2 -20.18 -11.92 46.24
CA SER A 2 -19.32 -11.91 45.07
C SER A 2 -19.92 -10.99 44.00
N GLY A 3 -19.31 -9.84 43.81
CA GLY A 3 -19.69 -8.91 42.75
C GLY A 3 -19.32 -9.44 41.38
N THR A 4 -20.25 -9.44 40.45
CA THR A 4 -19.98 -9.61 39.02
C THR A 4 -19.67 -8.25 38.37
N ASP A 5 -18.74 -8.21 37.41
CA ASP A 5 -18.51 -7.01 36.64
C ASP A 5 -19.67 -6.74 35.67
N ARG A 6 -19.67 -5.56 34.97
CA ARG A 6 -20.69 -5.17 33.99
C ARG A 6 -20.82 -6.12 32.78
N SER A 7 -19.92 -7.14 32.67
CA SER A 7 -19.93 -8.17 31.63
C SER A 7 -20.44 -9.53 32.11
N GLY A 8 -20.95 -9.62 33.36
CA GLY A 8 -21.46 -10.88 33.94
C GLY A 8 -20.38 -11.88 34.35
N ARG A 9 -19.11 -11.50 34.36
CA ARG A 9 -18.00 -12.38 34.79
C ARG A 9 -17.73 -12.21 36.25
N ARG A 10 -17.56 -13.34 36.99
CA ARG A 10 -17.16 -13.32 38.38
C ARG A 10 -15.76 -12.74 38.53
N ASN A 11 -15.61 -11.66 39.28
CA ASN A 11 -14.30 -11.13 39.64
C ASN A 11 -13.57 -12.16 40.51
N VAL A 12 -12.36 -12.51 40.10
CA VAL A 12 -11.48 -13.39 40.86
C VAL A 12 -11.00 -12.62 42.10
N PRO A 13 -11.19 -13.13 43.31
CA PRO A 13 -10.74 -12.49 44.54
C PRO A 13 -9.23 -12.17 44.51
N ALA A 14 -8.84 -11.07 45.13
CA ALA A 14 -7.44 -10.64 45.18
C ALA A 14 -6.52 -11.69 45.82
N GLU A 15 -7.05 -12.42 46.84
CA GLU A 15 -6.36 -13.49 47.53
C GLU A 15 -6.04 -14.68 46.60
N ASP A 16 -6.97 -15.06 45.74
CA ASP A 16 -6.77 -16.16 44.78
C ASP A 16 -5.74 -15.76 43.71
N LYS A 17 -5.75 -14.50 43.29
CA LYS A 17 -4.72 -13.96 42.42
C LYS A 17 -3.34 -13.94 43.05
N ALA A 18 -3.26 -13.61 44.36
CA ALA A 18 -2.00 -13.62 45.08
C ALA A 18 -1.46 -15.05 45.26
N ARG A 19 -2.31 -16.03 45.58
CA ARG A 19 -1.94 -17.47 45.65
C ARG A 19 -1.42 -18.00 44.31
N PHE A 20 -2.05 -17.63 43.23
CA PHE A 20 -1.57 -18.00 41.89
C PHE A 20 -0.15 -17.51 41.64
N TRP A 21 0.12 -16.22 41.90
CA TRP A 21 1.42 -15.65 41.68
C TRP A 21 2.49 -16.17 42.63
N GLN A 22 2.14 -16.45 43.88
CA GLN A 22 3.06 -17.08 44.81
C GLN A 22 3.47 -18.50 44.37
N ALA A 23 2.51 -19.30 43.89
CA ALA A 23 2.80 -20.61 43.33
C ALA A 23 3.68 -20.52 42.04
N ARG A 24 3.42 -19.53 41.16
CA ARG A 24 4.23 -19.29 39.97
C ARG A 24 5.65 -18.84 40.33
N ALA A 25 5.82 -18.00 41.31
CA ALA A 25 7.13 -17.57 41.80
C ALA A 25 7.96 -18.74 42.40
N ALA A 26 7.29 -19.76 42.96
CA ALA A 26 7.90 -20.99 43.43
C ALA A 26 8.20 -22.02 42.31
N GLY A 27 8.03 -21.65 41.03
CA GLY A 27 8.34 -22.52 39.90
C GLY A 27 7.26 -23.54 39.53
N ILE A 28 6.09 -23.48 40.20
CA ILE A 28 4.97 -24.42 39.98
C ILE A 28 4.33 -24.16 38.61
N SER A 29 3.93 -25.22 37.89
CA SER A 29 3.30 -25.13 36.57
C SER A 29 2.01 -24.31 36.59
N ILE A 30 1.65 -23.65 35.48
CA ILE A 30 0.43 -22.84 35.37
C ILE A 30 -0.81 -23.67 35.78
N LYS A 31 -0.85 -24.95 35.36
CA LYS A 31 -1.98 -25.85 35.64
C LYS A 31 -2.14 -26.13 37.11
N GLU A 32 -1.05 -26.35 37.82
CA GLU A 32 -1.05 -26.61 39.27
C GLU A 32 -1.25 -25.32 40.07
N ALA A 33 -0.63 -24.21 39.65
CA ALA A 33 -0.86 -22.91 40.28
C ALA A 33 -2.33 -22.47 40.17
N CYS A 34 -3.01 -22.77 39.09
CA CYS A 34 -4.46 -22.55 38.96
C CYS A 34 -5.27 -23.42 39.93
N LYS A 35 -4.88 -24.68 40.15
CA LYS A 35 -5.53 -25.56 41.12
C LYS A 35 -5.34 -25.04 42.56
N ILE A 36 -4.14 -24.62 42.93
CA ILE A 36 -3.82 -24.06 44.24
C ILE A 36 -4.62 -22.78 44.51
N ALA A 37 -4.78 -21.95 43.47
CA ALA A 37 -5.51 -20.69 43.58
C ALA A 37 -7.02 -20.82 43.38
N GLY A 38 -7.53 -21.99 42.99
CA GLY A 38 -8.96 -22.21 42.77
C GLY A 38 -9.50 -21.44 41.51
N ILE A 39 -8.65 -21.14 40.57
CA ILE A 39 -9.00 -20.36 39.35
C ILE A 39 -9.02 -21.23 38.08
N HIS A 40 -9.79 -20.80 37.09
CA HIS A 40 -9.86 -21.50 35.82
C HIS A 40 -8.53 -21.39 35.05
N TYR A 41 -8.12 -22.48 34.44
CA TYR A 41 -6.84 -22.59 33.71
C TYR A 41 -6.63 -21.47 32.65
N ASN A 42 -7.66 -21.15 31.87
CA ASN A 42 -7.58 -20.08 30.88
C ASN A 42 -7.33 -18.69 31.50
N THR A 43 -7.79 -18.47 32.71
CA THR A 43 -7.55 -17.23 33.47
C THR A 43 -6.08 -17.12 33.87
N GLY A 44 -5.51 -18.21 34.40
CA GLY A 44 -4.10 -18.28 34.75
C GLY A 44 -3.18 -18.15 33.56
N GLN A 45 -3.51 -18.78 32.41
CA GLN A 45 -2.77 -18.63 31.19
C GLN A 45 -2.75 -17.17 30.71
N LYS A 46 -3.87 -16.47 30.73
CA LYS A 46 -3.94 -15.05 30.32
C LYS A 46 -3.09 -14.18 31.25
N TRP A 47 -3.10 -14.43 32.52
CA TRP A 47 -2.27 -13.68 33.46
C TRP A 47 -0.79 -13.93 33.29
N ASP A 48 -0.37 -15.18 33.09
CA ASP A 48 1.04 -15.54 32.85
C ASP A 48 1.55 -14.95 31.52
N ALA A 49 0.74 -15.01 30.47
CA ALA A 49 1.07 -14.41 29.17
C ALA A 49 1.19 -12.88 29.27
N ASN A 50 0.29 -12.23 29.99
CA ASN A 50 0.32 -10.78 30.18
C ASN A 50 1.54 -10.34 31.03
N ARG A 51 1.88 -11.10 32.07
CA ARG A 51 3.09 -10.87 32.87
C ARG A 51 4.35 -11.01 32.04
N ARG A 52 4.49 -12.08 31.22
CA ARG A 52 5.65 -12.28 30.34
C ARG A 52 5.78 -11.15 29.34
N LYS A 53 4.67 -10.63 28.84
CA LYS A 53 4.67 -9.47 27.95
C LYS A 53 5.22 -8.23 28.65
N ILE A 54 4.76 -7.95 29.88
CA ILE A 54 5.22 -6.81 30.68
C ILE A 54 6.70 -6.97 31.05
N GLU A 55 7.13 -8.18 31.42
CA GLU A 55 8.53 -8.49 31.75
C GLU A 55 9.44 -8.34 30.51
N ALA A 56 8.97 -8.76 29.33
CA ALA A 56 9.69 -8.58 28.08
C ALA A 56 9.79 -7.08 27.68
N GLU A 57 8.73 -6.32 27.87
CA GLU A 57 8.72 -4.87 27.66
C GLU A 57 9.65 -4.14 28.64
N GLN A 58 9.71 -4.55 29.90
CA GLN A 58 10.63 -4.03 30.90
C GLN A 58 12.09 -4.41 30.62
N GLN A 59 12.35 -5.66 30.21
CA GLN A 59 13.70 -6.09 29.82
C GLN A 59 14.19 -5.38 28.55
N ALA A 60 13.30 -5.12 27.59
CA ALA A 60 13.61 -4.33 26.40
C ALA A 60 13.92 -2.88 26.78
N ALA A 61 13.16 -2.30 27.71
CA ALA A 61 13.40 -0.96 28.24
C ALA A 61 14.73 -0.88 29.02
N ASP A 62 15.02 -1.88 29.87
CA ASP A 62 16.28 -1.96 30.64
C ASP A 62 17.48 -2.19 29.73
N PHE A 63 17.32 -2.98 28.66
CA PHE A 63 18.37 -3.17 27.65
C PHE A 63 18.63 -1.89 26.86
N ALA A 64 17.56 -1.17 26.51
CA ALA A 64 17.64 0.15 25.87
C ALA A 64 18.37 1.16 26.77
N VAL A 65 18.05 1.19 28.07
CA VAL A 65 18.72 2.02 29.07
C VAL A 65 20.19 1.63 29.23
N LYS A 66 20.52 0.31 29.22
CA LYS A 66 21.92 -0.15 29.29
C LYS A 66 22.71 0.18 28.02
N LYS A 67 22.09 0.09 26.83
CA LYS A 67 22.73 0.46 25.53
C LYS A 67 22.94 1.97 25.41
N ALA A 68 22.01 2.77 25.93
CA ALA A 68 22.16 4.22 26.05
C ALA A 68 23.17 4.63 27.17
N GLY A 69 23.60 3.68 28.00
CA GLY A 69 24.38 3.87 29.20
C GLY A 69 25.87 4.13 29.03
N ALA A 70 26.35 4.36 27.83
CA ALA A 70 27.74 4.81 27.61
C ALA A 70 27.93 6.32 27.69
N ASN A 71 26.83 7.10 27.71
CA ASN A 71 26.91 8.57 27.76
C ASN A 71 26.57 9.10 29.16
N SER A 72 27.27 10.14 29.56
CA SER A 72 27.39 10.71 30.89
C SER A 72 26.05 10.90 31.65
N GLY A 73 26.10 10.82 32.98
CA GLY A 73 24.95 11.02 33.87
C GLY A 73 24.24 12.37 33.72
N ARG A 74 24.84 13.31 32.98
CA ARG A 74 24.28 14.64 32.63
C ARG A 74 23.27 14.50 31.50
N GLU A 75 23.60 13.75 30.45
CA GLU A 75 22.66 13.51 29.31
C GLU A 75 21.44 12.67 29.77
N ARG A 76 21.62 11.78 30.75
CA ARG A 76 20.49 11.03 31.35
C ARG A 76 19.54 11.92 32.16
N ARG A 77 20.07 12.94 32.84
CA ARG A 77 19.24 13.93 33.56
C ARG A 77 18.53 14.84 32.59
N GLU A 78 19.22 15.28 31.55
CA GLU A 78 18.62 16.09 30.48
C GLU A 78 17.55 15.32 29.72
N LEU A 79 17.78 14.04 29.40
CA LEU A 79 16.78 13.18 28.73
C LEU A 79 15.55 12.89 29.64
N ARG A 80 15.76 12.65 30.94
CA ARG A 80 14.66 12.50 31.90
C ARG A 80 13.92 13.82 32.10
N ALA A 81 14.60 14.93 32.21
CA ALA A 81 13.96 16.23 32.29
C ALA A 81 13.14 16.52 31.04
N THR A 82 13.63 16.17 29.85
CA THR A 82 12.89 16.32 28.58
C THR A 82 11.67 15.40 28.50
N ILE A 83 11.72 14.20 29.12
CA ILE A 83 10.58 13.29 29.20
C ILE A 83 9.54 13.74 30.22
N ASP A 84 9.98 14.24 31.38
CA ASP A 84 9.10 14.83 32.41
C ASP A 84 8.51 16.17 31.97
N GLU A 85 9.22 16.90 31.09
CA GLU A 85 8.77 18.12 30.44
C GLU A 85 7.95 17.88 29.16
N ALA A 86 7.74 16.64 28.73
CA ALA A 86 6.97 16.32 27.51
C ALA A 86 5.56 16.93 27.51
N GLY A 87 4.99 17.22 28.69
CA GLY A 87 3.78 18.01 28.85
C GLY A 87 3.95 19.50 28.52
N ASN A 88 5.18 20.01 28.46
CA ASN A 88 5.51 21.40 28.20
C ASN A 88 6.17 21.66 26.86
N LEU A 89 6.30 20.64 26.00
CA LEU A 89 6.74 20.87 24.62
C LEU A 89 5.80 21.86 23.92
N PRO A 90 6.31 22.80 23.13
CA PRO A 90 5.45 23.69 22.35
C PRO A 90 4.51 22.89 21.45
N PRO A 91 3.27 23.34 21.23
CA PRO A 91 2.31 22.61 20.40
C PRO A 91 2.85 22.39 18.99
N VAL A 92 3.43 23.40 18.39
CA VAL A 92 4.07 23.33 17.07
C VAL A 92 5.31 24.20 17.10
N ILE A 93 6.39 23.76 16.47
CA ILE A 93 7.58 24.57 16.24
C ILE A 93 7.52 25.10 14.80
N PRO A 94 7.43 26.40 14.57
CA PRO A 94 7.44 26.99 13.23
C PRO A 94 8.73 26.66 12.48
N TYR A 95 8.66 26.53 11.15
CA TYR A 95 9.79 26.17 10.29
C TYR A 95 11.05 27.00 10.56
N GLU A 96 10.90 28.31 10.76
CA GLU A 96 12.00 29.24 11.00
C GLU A 96 12.78 28.92 12.29
N ARG A 97 12.12 28.30 13.26
CA ARG A 97 12.69 27.92 14.57
C ARG A 97 13.14 26.47 14.64
N LEU A 98 12.95 25.69 13.58
CA LEU A 98 13.43 24.33 13.52
C LEU A 98 14.95 24.27 13.56
N SER A 99 15.50 23.23 14.21
CA SER A 99 16.92 22.90 14.11
C SER A 99 17.30 22.54 12.68
N GLU A 100 18.59 22.62 12.33
CA GLU A 100 19.06 22.22 10.99
C GLU A 100 18.73 20.77 10.66
N ARG A 101 18.75 19.87 11.66
CA ARG A 101 18.30 18.49 11.51
C ARG A 101 16.81 18.42 11.14
N ALA A 102 15.99 19.18 11.83
CA ALA A 102 14.54 19.18 11.59
C ALA A 102 14.21 19.84 10.24
N LYS A 103 14.86 20.92 9.84
CA LYS A 103 14.70 21.52 8.51
C LYS A 103 15.06 20.55 7.42
N ARG A 104 16.21 19.87 7.53
CA ARG A 104 16.60 18.84 6.57
C ARG A 104 15.57 17.71 6.50
N GLY A 105 15.02 17.24 7.62
CA GLY A 105 13.96 16.23 7.61
C GLY A 105 12.65 16.75 7.02
N TRP A 106 12.38 18.04 7.11
CA TRP A 106 11.23 18.68 6.47
C TRP A 106 11.34 18.68 4.94
N ASP A 107 12.54 18.93 4.41
CA ASP A 107 12.79 19.12 2.98
C ASP A 107 13.18 17.81 2.27
N ASP A 108 13.77 16.83 2.99
CA ASP A 108 14.35 15.61 2.44
C ASP A 108 13.67 14.36 3.02
N PHE A 109 12.87 13.67 2.19
CA PHE A 109 12.14 12.48 2.60
C PHE A 109 13.04 11.28 2.93
N ASP A 110 14.15 11.07 2.18
CA ASP A 110 15.09 9.99 2.50
C ASP A 110 15.73 10.24 3.88
N TYR A 111 16.20 11.45 4.12
CA TYR A 111 16.74 11.84 5.40
C TYR A 111 15.71 11.72 6.53
N PHE A 112 14.48 12.19 6.30
CA PHE A 112 13.38 12.08 7.26
C PHE A 112 13.14 10.62 7.68
N ARG A 113 13.05 9.70 6.72
CA ARG A 113 12.83 8.28 7.01
C ARG A 113 13.95 7.67 7.83
N ARG A 114 15.20 8.00 7.52
CA ARG A 114 16.36 7.48 8.25
C ARG A 114 16.41 8.02 9.66
N VAL A 115 16.32 9.32 9.80
CA VAL A 115 16.54 10.01 11.08
C VAL A 115 15.39 9.84 12.05
N TYR A 116 14.13 9.93 11.57
CA TYR A 116 12.96 9.92 12.45
C TYR A 116 12.21 8.57 12.47
N LEU A 117 12.22 7.85 11.37
CA LEU A 117 11.49 6.59 11.26
C LEU A 117 12.40 5.35 11.34
N GLY A 118 13.73 5.55 11.38
CA GLY A 118 14.71 4.46 11.48
C GLY A 118 14.66 3.49 10.30
N ARG A 119 14.28 3.97 9.11
CA ARG A 119 14.07 3.14 7.92
C ARG A 119 15.02 3.52 6.79
N VAL A 120 15.57 2.53 6.13
CA VAL A 120 16.31 2.71 4.88
C VAL A 120 15.31 2.60 3.72
N PRO A 121 15.03 3.69 3.00
CA PRO A 121 14.14 3.62 1.84
C PRO A 121 14.84 3.02 0.64
N SER A 122 14.07 2.27 -0.17
CA SER A 122 14.49 1.95 -1.52
C SER A 122 14.35 3.17 -2.42
N PRO A 123 15.19 3.33 -3.48
CA PRO A 123 15.11 4.48 -4.37
C PRO A 123 13.73 4.72 -4.98
N TRP A 124 12.99 3.65 -5.33
CA TRP A 124 11.63 3.76 -5.85
C TRP A 124 10.64 4.39 -4.85
N GLN A 125 10.86 4.15 -3.54
CA GLN A 125 10.01 4.71 -2.50
C GLN A 125 10.25 6.22 -2.34
N VAL A 126 11.47 6.65 -2.54
CA VAL A 126 11.83 8.08 -2.52
C VAL A 126 11.22 8.77 -3.75
N ASP A 127 11.39 8.19 -4.94
CA ASP A 127 10.79 8.69 -6.18
C ASP A 127 9.26 8.78 -6.06
N ALA A 128 8.61 7.72 -5.59
CA ALA A 128 7.16 7.70 -5.39
C ALA A 128 6.68 8.77 -4.39
N ALA A 129 7.39 8.94 -3.28
CA ALA A 129 7.03 9.93 -2.27
C ALA A 129 7.08 11.36 -2.81
N TYR A 130 8.13 11.71 -3.55
CA TYR A 130 8.23 13.05 -4.15
C TYR A 130 7.15 13.29 -5.21
N LYS A 131 6.80 12.28 -6.02
CA LYS A 131 5.70 12.38 -6.99
C LYS A 131 4.34 12.52 -6.30
N ILE A 132 4.09 11.77 -5.23
CA ILE A 132 2.87 11.92 -4.42
C ILE A 132 2.77 13.35 -3.88
N VAL A 133 3.85 13.91 -3.35
CA VAL A 133 3.85 15.28 -2.83
C VAL A 133 3.71 16.31 -3.95
N GLN A 134 4.35 16.10 -5.09
CA GLN A 134 4.20 16.97 -6.25
C GLN A 134 2.74 17.06 -6.72
N TYR A 135 2.02 15.95 -6.80
CA TYR A 135 0.59 15.95 -7.12
C TYR A 135 -0.28 16.55 -5.99
N LEU A 136 0.10 16.33 -4.73
CA LEU A 136 -0.61 16.92 -3.58
C LEU A 136 -0.44 18.46 -3.53
N GLU A 137 0.66 18.99 -4.03
CA GLU A 137 0.95 20.43 -4.07
C GLU A 137 0.43 21.08 -5.37
N SER A 138 -0.25 20.34 -6.24
CA SER A 138 -0.99 20.89 -7.38
C SER A 138 -2.20 21.72 -6.89
N GLU A 139 -2.56 22.75 -7.65
CA GLU A 139 -3.77 23.53 -7.36
C GLU A 139 -5.06 22.79 -7.74
N GLU A 140 -4.93 21.75 -8.56
CA GLU A 140 -6.03 20.93 -9.05
C GLU A 140 -6.23 19.68 -8.18
N LYS A 141 -7.40 19.05 -8.36
CA LYS A 141 -7.67 17.74 -7.76
C LYS A 141 -7.04 16.65 -8.60
N GLU A 142 -6.06 15.99 -8.02
CA GLU A 142 -5.27 14.98 -8.70
C GLU A 142 -5.67 13.54 -8.35
N PHE A 143 -5.47 12.65 -9.30
CA PHE A 143 -5.74 11.22 -9.15
C PHE A 143 -4.52 10.39 -9.55
N LEU A 144 -4.09 9.47 -8.69
CA LEU A 144 -2.89 8.68 -8.90
C LEU A 144 -3.14 7.20 -8.67
N VAL A 145 -2.79 6.37 -9.64
CA VAL A 145 -2.63 4.92 -9.48
C VAL A 145 -1.15 4.61 -9.33
N LEU A 146 -0.78 3.93 -8.25
CA LEU A 146 0.58 3.46 -8.01
C LEU A 146 0.59 1.93 -7.96
N ASN A 147 1.13 1.30 -9.00
CA ASN A 147 1.27 -0.14 -9.05
C ASN A 147 2.69 -0.58 -8.72
N CYS A 148 2.82 -1.48 -7.75
CA CYS A 148 4.09 -2.08 -7.40
C CYS A 148 3.92 -3.49 -6.80
N PRO A 149 4.96 -4.33 -6.83
CA PRO A 149 4.87 -5.73 -6.43
C PRO A 149 4.58 -5.90 -4.94
N PRO A 150 4.01 -7.05 -4.55
CA PRO A 150 3.88 -7.41 -3.15
C PRO A 150 5.26 -7.53 -2.50
N GLY A 151 5.35 -7.20 -1.21
CA GLY A 151 6.62 -7.25 -0.47
C GLY A 151 7.56 -6.06 -0.69
N ALA A 152 7.30 -5.17 -1.66
CA ALA A 152 8.12 -3.98 -1.91
C ALA A 152 8.06 -2.91 -0.80
N GLY A 153 7.07 -3.00 0.10
CA GLY A 153 6.90 -2.05 1.21
C GLY A 153 5.92 -0.91 0.93
N LYS A 154 4.87 -1.18 0.15
CA LYS A 154 3.77 -0.25 -0.20
C LYS A 154 3.17 0.47 1.02
N SER A 155 2.58 -0.32 1.92
CA SER A 155 1.90 0.20 3.12
C SER A 155 2.84 0.98 4.04
N THR A 156 4.14 0.62 4.04
CA THR A 156 5.17 1.37 4.77
C THR A 156 5.41 2.73 4.12
N LEU A 157 5.46 2.79 2.79
CA LEU A 157 5.59 4.05 2.05
C LEU A 157 4.42 4.98 2.38
N PHE A 158 3.17 4.49 2.32
CA PHE A 158 1.99 5.31 2.62
C PHE A 158 1.98 5.83 4.05
N HIS A 159 2.33 4.96 5.02
CA HIS A 159 2.51 5.39 6.40
C HIS A 159 3.53 6.55 6.50
N ASP A 160 4.70 6.39 5.86
CA ASP A 160 5.80 7.34 5.99
C ASP A 160 5.49 8.67 5.29
N VAL A 161 4.83 8.62 4.11
CA VAL A 161 4.35 9.80 3.39
C VAL A 161 3.29 10.54 4.22
N ALA A 162 2.31 9.82 4.79
CA ALA A 162 1.29 10.44 5.63
C ALA A 162 1.92 11.15 6.84
N VAL A 163 2.85 10.50 7.54
CA VAL A 163 3.57 11.10 8.67
C VAL A 163 4.35 12.33 8.22
N TRP A 164 5.06 12.26 7.09
CA TRP A 164 5.85 13.38 6.57
C TRP A 164 4.97 14.57 6.17
N CYS A 165 3.84 14.32 5.49
CA CYS A 165 2.88 15.37 5.15
C CYS A 165 2.28 16.03 6.41
N ILE A 166 1.93 15.27 7.44
CA ILE A 166 1.41 15.79 8.71
C ILE A 166 2.47 16.63 9.44
N VAL A 167 3.74 16.23 9.40
CA VAL A 167 4.84 17.03 9.98
C VAL A 167 4.97 18.37 9.27
N ARG A 168 4.91 18.40 7.94
CA ARG A 168 5.01 19.59 7.09
C ARG A 168 3.76 20.47 7.14
N ASN A 169 2.58 19.86 7.28
CA ASN A 169 1.32 20.60 7.35
C ASN A 169 0.40 19.98 8.42
N ARG A 170 0.31 20.63 9.58
CA ARG A 170 -0.56 20.17 10.69
C ARG A 170 -2.05 20.30 10.38
N ALA A 171 -2.42 21.12 9.42
CA ALA A 171 -3.81 21.32 9.00
C ALA A 171 -4.25 20.33 7.92
N ILE A 172 -3.36 19.50 7.38
CA ILE A 172 -3.70 18.51 6.36
C ILE A 172 -4.69 17.49 6.89
N ARG A 173 -5.66 17.13 6.06
CA ARG A 173 -6.63 16.08 6.34
C ARG A 173 -6.28 14.86 5.49
N VAL A 174 -5.96 13.76 6.15
CA VAL A 174 -5.54 12.50 5.52
C VAL A 174 -6.61 11.44 5.72
N LEU A 175 -7.14 10.89 4.64
CA LEU A 175 -8.03 9.75 4.66
C LEU A 175 -7.25 8.48 4.31
N ILE A 176 -7.30 7.50 5.20
CA ILE A 176 -6.70 6.18 4.99
C ILE A 176 -7.80 5.19 4.59
N GLY A 177 -7.74 4.70 3.37
CA GLY A 177 -8.64 3.66 2.86
C GLY A 177 -7.97 2.30 2.77
N SER A 178 -8.69 1.22 3.05
CA SER A 178 -8.23 -0.15 2.86
C SER A 178 -9.40 -1.08 2.58
N ILE A 179 -9.12 -2.34 2.23
CA ILE A 179 -10.16 -3.35 1.97
C ILE A 179 -11.11 -3.55 3.16
N SER A 180 -10.64 -3.35 4.39
CA SER A 180 -11.46 -3.51 5.59
C SER A 180 -11.22 -2.38 6.59
N GLN A 181 -12.28 -2.09 7.39
CA GLN A 181 -12.20 -1.12 8.48
C GLN A 181 -11.12 -1.46 9.51
N THR A 182 -10.90 -2.75 9.79
CA THR A 182 -9.88 -3.21 10.74
C THR A 182 -8.47 -2.88 10.25
N LEU A 183 -8.18 -3.07 8.97
CA LEU A 183 -6.88 -2.74 8.37
C LEU A 183 -6.66 -1.22 8.31
N ALA A 184 -7.67 -0.46 7.88
CA ALA A 184 -7.59 0.99 7.86
C ALA A 184 -7.30 1.57 9.25
N LYS A 185 -8.01 1.11 10.30
CA LYS A 185 -7.75 1.47 11.70
C LYS A 185 -6.34 1.11 12.16
N MET A 186 -5.82 -0.03 11.73
CA MET A 186 -4.45 -0.44 12.07
C MET A 186 -3.43 0.53 11.47
N TYR A 187 -3.61 0.99 10.23
CA TYR A 187 -2.73 1.97 9.59
C TYR A 187 -2.81 3.33 10.28
N SER A 188 -4.00 3.85 10.53
CA SER A 188 -4.19 5.10 11.26
C SER A 188 -3.55 5.05 12.66
N ARG A 189 -3.77 3.95 13.38
CA ARG A 189 -3.14 3.72 14.69
C ARG A 189 -1.61 3.76 14.63
N ARG A 190 -0.99 3.17 13.61
CA ARG A 190 0.48 3.21 13.43
C ARG A 190 0.99 4.61 13.19
N ILE A 191 0.28 5.42 12.38
CA ILE A 191 0.61 6.83 12.17
C ILE A 191 0.54 7.57 13.51
N ARG A 192 -0.53 7.42 14.26
CA ARG A 192 -0.73 8.03 15.57
C ARG A 192 0.40 7.66 16.54
N GLU A 193 0.74 6.37 16.67
CA GLU A 193 1.82 5.88 17.54
C GLU A 193 3.19 6.44 17.11
N THR A 194 3.43 6.65 15.83
CA THR A 194 4.64 7.27 15.31
C THR A 194 4.72 8.74 15.71
N LEU A 195 3.64 9.48 15.59
CA LEU A 195 3.55 10.90 15.95
C LEU A 195 3.59 11.13 17.48
N GLU A 196 3.06 10.20 18.27
CA GLU A 196 2.99 10.32 19.74
C GLU A 196 4.29 9.91 20.43
N ARG A 197 5.24 9.29 19.72
CA ARG A 197 6.46 8.74 20.32
C ARG A 197 7.30 9.82 21.00
N PRO A 198 7.61 9.67 22.29
CA PRO A 198 8.32 10.72 23.06
C PRO A 198 9.84 10.67 22.89
N THR A 199 10.38 9.59 22.34
CA THR A 199 11.82 9.36 22.16
C THR A 199 12.13 8.89 20.75
N SER A 200 13.40 8.90 20.36
CA SER A 200 13.85 8.28 19.11
C SER A 200 13.49 6.79 19.07
N LEU A 201 13.28 6.27 17.86
CA LEU A 201 12.92 4.88 17.66
C LEU A 201 14.12 3.97 17.92
N ILE A 202 13.91 2.97 18.77
CA ILE A 202 14.84 1.85 18.88
C ILE A 202 14.45 0.84 17.82
N VAL A 203 15.34 0.60 16.88
CA VAL A 203 15.11 -0.27 15.75
C VAL A 203 15.51 -1.72 16.09
N ASP A 204 14.78 -2.68 15.52
CA ASP A 204 15.11 -4.10 15.62
C ASP A 204 16.48 -4.36 14.98
N PRO A 205 17.47 -4.90 15.73
CA PRO A 205 18.81 -5.20 15.22
C PRO A 205 18.82 -6.13 14.00
N GLU A 206 17.83 -7.01 13.87
CA GLU A 206 17.73 -7.89 12.70
C GLU A 206 17.35 -7.12 11.43
N GLN A 207 16.56 -6.06 11.54
CA GLN A 207 16.26 -5.19 10.40
C GLN A 207 17.46 -4.35 10.00
N VAL A 208 18.28 -3.92 10.98
CA VAL A 208 19.55 -3.21 10.72
C VAL A 208 20.53 -4.11 9.99
N LYS A 209 20.69 -5.37 10.42
CA LYS A 209 21.56 -6.36 9.75
C LYS A 209 21.13 -6.63 8.31
N LYS A 210 19.82 -6.62 8.04
CA LYS A 210 19.28 -6.77 6.68
C LYS A 210 19.44 -5.53 5.81
N GLY A 211 19.91 -4.41 6.35
CA GLY A 211 20.00 -3.13 5.64
C GLY A 211 18.64 -2.45 5.39
N LEU A 212 17.59 -2.86 6.09
CA LEU A 212 16.23 -2.32 5.95
C LEU A 212 15.95 -1.17 6.94
N ALA A 213 16.78 -1.07 7.97
CA ALA A 213 16.63 -0.07 9.03
C ALA A 213 17.97 0.50 9.48
N VAL A 214 17.92 1.65 10.13
CA VAL A 214 19.04 2.33 10.79
C VAL A 214 18.57 2.83 12.15
N ASP A 215 19.49 3.04 13.10
CA ASP A 215 19.14 3.66 14.38
C ASP A 215 18.62 5.08 14.14
N ALA A 216 17.42 5.38 14.62
CA ALA A 216 16.82 6.70 14.49
C ALA A 216 17.50 7.67 15.47
N GLU A 217 17.96 8.81 14.97
CA GLU A 217 18.65 9.83 15.75
C GLU A 217 17.70 10.91 16.28
N GLY A 218 16.59 11.15 15.57
CA GLY A 218 15.62 12.19 15.84
C GLY A 218 14.35 11.68 16.51
N CYS A 219 13.65 12.59 17.15
CA CYS A 219 12.33 12.38 17.72
C CYS A 219 11.37 13.45 17.17
N LEU A 220 10.26 13.01 16.55
CA LEU A 220 9.30 13.93 15.93
C LEU A 220 8.74 14.95 16.93
N ALA A 221 8.35 14.49 18.12
CA ALA A 221 7.77 15.36 19.14
C ALA A 221 8.77 16.37 19.72
N GLN A 222 10.05 16.02 19.75
CA GLN A 222 11.12 16.93 20.24
C GLN A 222 11.50 17.96 19.18
N ASP A 223 11.63 17.55 17.92
CA ASP A 223 12.14 18.40 16.85
C ASP A 223 11.05 19.26 16.18
N TYR A 224 9.78 18.79 16.14
CA TYR A 224 8.67 19.51 15.49
C TYR A 224 7.55 19.93 16.45
N GLY A 225 7.71 19.68 17.76
CA GLY A 225 6.68 19.90 18.77
C GLY A 225 5.68 18.75 18.89
N ARG A 226 4.91 18.74 19.97
CA ARG A 226 3.95 17.67 20.24
C ARG A 226 2.87 17.60 19.16
N PHE A 227 2.43 16.37 18.89
CA PHE A 227 1.34 16.11 17.96
C PHE A 227 0.02 15.81 18.68
N LYS A 228 0.09 15.17 19.85
CA LYS A 228 -1.10 14.87 20.64
C LYS A 228 -1.57 16.11 21.40
N PRO A 229 -2.82 16.57 21.21
CA PRO A 229 -3.36 17.69 21.96
C PRO A 229 -3.42 17.39 23.46
N LEU A 230 -3.17 18.42 24.29
CA LEU A 230 -3.29 18.31 25.74
C LEU A 230 -4.71 18.51 26.26
N ALA A 231 -5.59 19.11 25.43
CA ALA A 231 -6.96 19.40 25.85
C ALA A 231 -7.72 18.12 26.17
N SER A 232 -8.36 18.08 27.33
CA SER A 232 -9.24 16.98 27.70
C SER A 232 -10.44 16.92 26.75
N GLY A 233 -10.69 15.73 26.17
CA GLY A 233 -11.76 15.55 25.19
C GLY A 233 -11.31 15.66 23.73
N SER A 234 -10.03 15.91 23.44
CA SER A 234 -9.48 15.89 22.08
C SER A 234 -9.74 14.55 21.41
N LEU A 235 -10.04 14.60 20.11
CA LEU A 235 -10.20 13.41 19.30
C LEU A 235 -8.84 12.75 19.07
N TRP A 236 -8.60 11.60 19.75
CA TRP A 236 -7.34 10.84 19.67
C TRP A 236 -7.61 9.34 19.70
N ARG A 237 -8.35 8.85 18.69
CA ARG A 237 -8.76 7.44 18.55
C ARG A 237 -7.98 6.74 17.46
N ALA A 238 -8.10 5.41 17.37
CA ALA A 238 -7.45 4.64 16.30
C ALA A 238 -8.11 4.84 14.94
N GLU A 239 -9.41 5.14 14.93
CA GLU A 239 -10.17 5.40 13.73
C GLU A 239 -9.94 6.80 13.18
N GLU A 240 -9.81 7.76 14.08
CA GLU A 240 -9.71 9.17 13.74
C GLU A 240 -9.01 9.95 14.85
N PHE A 241 -8.21 10.90 14.48
CA PHE A 241 -7.54 11.79 15.42
C PHE A 241 -7.22 13.16 14.83
N VAL A 242 -7.11 14.16 15.70
CA VAL A 242 -6.70 15.52 15.37
C VAL A 242 -5.35 15.79 16.03
N VAL A 243 -4.36 16.24 15.26
CA VAL A 243 -3.07 16.67 15.82
C VAL A 243 -3.14 18.09 16.35
N GLU A 244 -2.28 18.41 17.29
CA GLU A 244 -2.10 19.77 17.79
C GLU A 244 -1.73 20.70 16.63
N GLN A 245 -2.48 21.80 16.48
CA GLN A 245 -2.31 22.79 15.42
C GLN A 245 -1.93 24.12 16.02
N TYR A 246 -1.04 24.84 15.35
CA TYR A 246 -0.76 26.23 15.69
C TYR A 246 -1.57 27.14 14.78
N ILE A 247 -2.71 27.57 15.28
CA ILE A 247 -3.53 28.58 14.61
C ILE A 247 -3.87 29.67 15.62
N PRO A 248 -3.27 30.86 15.47
CA PRO A 248 -3.68 32.00 16.28
C PRO A 248 -5.16 32.31 15.97
N GLY A 249 -6.04 32.11 16.96
CA GLY A 249 -7.46 32.37 16.82
C GLY A 249 -8.32 31.12 16.54
N GLY A 250 -7.70 29.93 16.37
CA GLY A 250 -8.39 28.67 16.19
C GLY A 250 -9.19 28.56 14.88
N LEU A 251 -8.75 27.74 13.94
CA LEU A 251 -9.68 27.26 12.90
C LEU A 251 -10.56 26.20 13.54
N ASP A 252 -11.85 26.35 13.41
CA ASP A 252 -12.82 25.30 13.71
C ASP A 252 -12.71 24.20 12.64
N ASN A 253 -11.65 23.41 12.72
CA ASN A 253 -11.47 22.25 11.84
C ASN A 253 -12.47 21.18 12.26
N LYS A 254 -13.56 21.10 11.54
CA LYS A 254 -14.61 20.08 11.75
C LYS A 254 -14.11 18.67 11.41
N GLU A 255 -13.07 18.57 10.58
CA GLU A 255 -12.56 17.30 10.06
C GLU A 255 -11.31 16.85 10.83
N PRO A 256 -11.14 15.55 11.08
CA PRO A 256 -9.94 15.02 11.72
C PRO A 256 -8.69 15.13 10.82
N THR A 257 -7.50 15.24 11.44
CA THR A 257 -6.24 15.18 10.71
C THR A 257 -6.05 13.84 10.00
N VAL A 258 -6.43 12.75 10.65
CA VAL A 258 -6.45 11.41 10.03
C VAL A 258 -7.77 10.74 10.31
N SER A 259 -8.37 10.17 9.28
CA SER A 259 -9.56 9.33 9.33
C SER A 259 -9.31 8.02 8.59
N ALA A 260 -9.87 6.90 9.07
CA ALA A 260 -9.61 5.56 8.54
C ALA A 260 -10.91 4.80 8.25
N TYR A 261 -11.04 4.34 6.99
CA TYR A 261 -12.23 3.66 6.49
C TYR A 261 -11.91 2.42 5.68
N GLY A 262 -12.69 1.35 5.88
CA GLY A 262 -12.73 0.24 4.93
C GLY A 262 -13.55 0.62 3.69
N ILE A 263 -13.18 0.12 2.53
CA ILE A 263 -13.93 0.40 1.28
C ILE A 263 -15.40 -0.05 1.37
N ASP A 264 -15.68 -1.06 2.22
CA ASP A 264 -17.03 -1.56 2.45
C ASP A 264 -17.82 -0.79 3.51
N SER A 265 -17.19 0.14 4.23
CA SER A 265 -17.87 0.96 5.21
C SER A 265 -18.51 2.21 4.57
N GLU A 266 -19.50 2.77 5.25
CA GLU A 266 -20.07 4.03 4.81
C GLU A 266 -19.11 5.19 5.11
N PHE A 267 -18.63 5.84 4.06
CA PHE A 267 -17.75 7.02 4.15
C PHE A 267 -18.59 8.30 4.32
N ILE A 268 -19.47 8.38 5.29
CA ILE A 268 -20.37 9.52 5.39
C ILE A 268 -19.67 10.70 6.06
N GLY A 269 -19.60 11.84 5.36
CA GLY A 269 -19.36 13.16 5.93
C GLY A 269 -17.92 13.67 6.00
N HIS A 270 -16.89 12.85 5.81
CA HIS A 270 -15.48 13.30 5.90
C HIS A 270 -14.91 13.67 4.53
N ARG A 271 -14.20 14.78 4.48
CA ARG A 271 -13.42 15.23 3.33
C ARG A 271 -11.94 15.29 3.69
N ALA A 272 -11.07 15.10 2.70
CA ALA A 272 -9.64 15.06 2.91
C ALA A 272 -8.89 15.79 1.78
N ASP A 273 -7.67 16.22 2.10
CA ASP A 273 -6.73 16.79 1.15
C ASP A 273 -5.88 15.68 0.52
N LEU A 274 -5.59 14.63 1.30
CA LEU A 274 -4.81 13.48 0.87
C LEU A 274 -5.56 12.19 1.19
N CYS A 275 -6.04 11.51 0.15
CA CYS A 275 -6.67 10.20 0.26
C CYS A 275 -5.66 9.11 -0.13
N LEU A 276 -5.31 8.24 0.81
CA LEU A 276 -4.38 7.12 0.62
C LEU A 276 -5.14 5.80 0.73
N PHE A 277 -5.34 5.13 -0.40
CA PHE A 277 -6.01 3.83 -0.48
C PHE A 277 -5.00 2.72 -0.68
N ASP A 278 -4.83 1.85 0.34
CA ASP A 278 -3.85 0.75 0.34
C ASP A 278 -4.55 -0.61 0.22
N ASP A 279 -4.17 -1.36 -0.82
CA ASP A 279 -4.66 -2.71 -1.11
C ASP A 279 -6.20 -2.84 -0.95
N VAL A 280 -6.97 -1.95 -1.60
CA VAL A 280 -8.43 -1.93 -1.53
C VAL A 280 -9.09 -3.02 -2.39
N ALA A 281 -8.36 -3.63 -3.30
CA ALA A 281 -8.80 -4.76 -4.12
C ALA A 281 -8.14 -6.06 -3.64
N SER A 282 -8.92 -7.15 -3.59
CA SER A 282 -8.43 -8.49 -3.31
C SER A 282 -8.46 -9.38 -4.56
N PRO A 283 -7.70 -10.49 -4.58
CA PRO A 283 -7.79 -11.46 -5.67
C PRO A 283 -9.20 -12.02 -5.87
N GLU A 284 -9.99 -12.14 -4.79
CA GLU A 284 -11.39 -12.57 -4.87
C GLU A 284 -12.25 -11.52 -5.58
N ASN A 285 -12.10 -10.22 -5.21
CA ASN A 285 -12.81 -9.13 -5.87
C ASN A 285 -12.42 -8.98 -7.35
N ALA A 286 -11.21 -9.39 -7.74
CA ALA A 286 -10.80 -9.36 -9.13
C ALA A 286 -11.38 -10.50 -9.96
N LYS A 287 -11.63 -11.69 -9.35
CA LYS A 287 -12.11 -12.90 -10.02
C LYS A 287 -13.62 -12.93 -10.15
N GLU A 288 -14.35 -12.59 -9.10
CA GLU A 288 -15.80 -12.62 -9.08
C GLU A 288 -16.39 -11.35 -9.67
N SER A 289 -17.13 -11.45 -10.79
CA SER A 289 -17.70 -10.29 -11.48
C SER A 289 -18.56 -9.43 -10.56
N VAL A 290 -19.47 -10.05 -9.78
CA VAL A 290 -20.38 -9.32 -8.87
C VAL A 290 -19.62 -8.59 -7.78
N ALA A 291 -18.58 -9.20 -7.20
CA ALA A 291 -17.77 -8.57 -6.17
C ALA A 291 -16.92 -7.43 -6.76
N ARG A 292 -16.40 -7.63 -7.98
CA ARG A 292 -15.67 -6.61 -8.74
C ARG A 292 -16.56 -5.40 -9.03
N ASP A 293 -17.71 -5.62 -9.65
CA ASP A 293 -18.63 -4.54 -10.04
C ASP A 293 -19.07 -3.71 -8.83
N ARG A 294 -19.34 -4.36 -7.69
CA ARG A 294 -19.64 -3.67 -6.42
C ARG A 294 -18.46 -2.83 -5.94
N LEU A 295 -17.23 -3.33 -6.05
CA LEU A 295 -16.03 -2.56 -5.68
C LEU A 295 -15.87 -1.33 -6.57
N LEU A 296 -16.05 -1.49 -7.89
CA LEU A 296 -15.92 -0.40 -8.86
C LEU A 296 -17.00 0.67 -8.64
N GLU A 297 -18.25 0.27 -8.42
CA GLU A 297 -19.36 1.20 -8.11
C GLU A 297 -19.09 2.00 -6.83
N ARG A 298 -18.58 1.34 -5.78
CA ARG A 298 -18.21 2.02 -4.53
C ARG A 298 -17.04 2.97 -4.72
N TRP A 299 -16.06 2.58 -5.51
CA TRP A 299 -14.93 3.43 -5.83
C TRP A 299 -15.40 4.72 -6.49
N ASP A 300 -16.23 4.61 -7.52
CA ASP A 300 -16.73 5.74 -8.28
C ASP A 300 -17.63 6.66 -7.46
N SER A 301 -18.53 6.08 -6.67
CA SER A 301 -19.54 6.84 -5.92
C SER A 301 -19.01 7.44 -4.62
N MET A 302 -18.02 6.80 -3.99
CA MET A 302 -17.61 7.14 -2.63
C MET A 302 -16.14 7.57 -2.52
N ALA A 303 -15.19 6.79 -3.03
CA ALA A 303 -13.78 7.05 -2.79
C ALA A 303 -13.29 8.33 -3.50
N GLU A 304 -13.61 8.49 -4.78
CA GLU A 304 -13.21 9.66 -5.57
C GLU A 304 -13.87 10.97 -5.08
N ALA A 305 -15.06 10.87 -4.49
CA ALA A 305 -15.80 12.04 -4.02
C ALA A 305 -15.27 12.62 -2.69
N ARG A 306 -14.35 11.93 -1.99
CA ARG A 306 -13.88 12.34 -0.65
C ARG A 306 -12.73 13.32 -0.65
N CYS A 307 -12.07 13.50 -1.77
CA CYS A 307 -11.03 14.49 -1.91
C CYS A 307 -11.59 15.85 -2.26
N ASP A 308 -11.16 16.88 -1.55
CA ASP A 308 -11.51 18.26 -1.88
C ASP A 308 -10.76 18.75 -3.15
N PRO A 309 -11.21 19.83 -3.79
CA PRO A 309 -10.43 20.51 -4.82
C PRO A 309 -9.00 20.85 -4.32
N GLY A 310 -7.99 20.65 -5.15
CA GLY A 310 -6.59 20.85 -4.77
C GLY A 310 -6.01 19.71 -3.92
N GLY A 311 -6.71 18.58 -3.79
CA GLY A 311 -6.21 17.42 -3.07
C GLY A 311 -5.90 16.25 -3.98
N LEU A 312 -5.33 15.17 -3.41
CA LEU A 312 -4.87 13.97 -4.11
C LEU A 312 -5.63 12.72 -3.69
N VAL A 313 -6.20 12.01 -4.65
CA VAL A 313 -6.66 10.62 -4.49
C VAL A 313 -5.58 9.67 -5.00
N ASN A 314 -4.94 8.95 -4.10
CA ASN A 314 -3.89 7.99 -4.45
C ASN A 314 -4.30 6.57 -4.05
N VAL A 315 -4.36 5.67 -5.03
CA VAL A 315 -4.58 4.23 -4.83
C VAL A 315 -3.33 3.45 -5.16
N ILE A 316 -2.86 2.66 -4.17
CA ILE A 316 -1.68 1.82 -4.32
C ILE A 316 -2.06 0.35 -4.23
N GLY A 317 -1.46 -0.46 -5.07
CA GLY A 317 -1.60 -1.91 -5.02
C GLY A 317 -0.82 -2.61 -6.11
N GLN A 318 -1.04 -3.90 -6.20
CA GLN A 318 -0.53 -4.74 -7.28
C GLN A 318 -1.64 -5.01 -8.28
N ARG A 319 -1.30 -5.19 -9.56
CA ARG A 319 -2.27 -5.66 -10.55
C ARG A 319 -2.76 -7.07 -10.16
N LEU A 320 -4.02 -7.32 -10.38
CA LEU A 320 -4.70 -8.58 -10.05
C LEU A 320 -5.22 -9.31 -11.29
N GLY A 321 -5.31 -8.61 -12.40
CA GLY A 321 -5.78 -9.12 -13.69
C GLY A 321 -6.49 -8.05 -14.51
N PRO A 322 -6.99 -8.40 -15.69
CA PRO A 322 -7.75 -7.50 -16.53
C PRO A 322 -9.07 -7.09 -15.86
N GLY A 323 -9.43 -5.83 -16.03
CA GLY A 323 -10.64 -5.26 -15.44
C GLY A 323 -10.59 -5.12 -13.91
N ASP A 324 -9.42 -5.20 -13.29
CA ASP A 324 -9.25 -4.87 -11.87
C ASP A 324 -9.50 -3.37 -11.60
N LEU A 325 -9.60 -3.00 -10.33
CA LEU A 325 -9.83 -1.61 -9.93
C LEU A 325 -8.81 -0.65 -10.54
N TYR A 326 -7.54 -1.04 -10.62
CA TYR A 326 -6.48 -0.19 -11.15
C TYR A 326 -6.67 0.08 -12.64
N LYS A 327 -7.05 -0.93 -13.42
CA LYS A 327 -7.40 -0.78 -14.83
C LYS A 327 -8.63 0.12 -14.99
N HIS A 328 -9.67 -0.10 -14.20
CA HIS A 328 -10.87 0.73 -14.20
C HIS A 328 -10.54 2.22 -13.96
N CYS A 329 -9.66 2.51 -12.99
CA CYS A 329 -9.20 3.88 -12.75
C CYS A 329 -8.44 4.45 -13.95
N LEU A 330 -7.54 3.66 -14.54
CA LEU A 330 -6.69 4.09 -15.66
C LEU A 330 -7.46 4.29 -16.98
N ASP A 331 -8.60 3.63 -17.14
CA ASP A 331 -9.46 3.79 -18.34
C ASP A 331 -10.35 5.04 -18.28
N LYS A 332 -10.41 5.70 -17.11
CA LYS A 332 -11.17 6.93 -16.97
C LYS A 332 -10.47 8.09 -17.67
N VAL A 333 -11.26 8.84 -18.39
CA VAL A 333 -10.81 10.06 -19.08
C VAL A 333 -11.55 11.27 -18.51
N THR A 334 -10.91 12.40 -18.54
CA THR A 334 -11.50 13.73 -18.38
C THR A 334 -11.33 14.50 -19.67
N TYR A 335 -12.02 15.62 -19.76
CA TYR A 335 -11.90 16.51 -20.91
C TYR A 335 -11.11 17.72 -20.47
N ASP A 336 -10.17 18.15 -21.31
CA ASP A 336 -9.50 19.43 -21.13
C ASP A 336 -10.51 20.54 -21.37
N ASP A 337 -10.59 21.50 -20.47
CA ASP A 337 -11.38 22.69 -20.70
C ASP A 337 -10.70 23.45 -21.85
N VAL A 338 -11.29 23.41 -23.02
CA VAL A 338 -10.89 24.28 -24.10
C VAL A 338 -11.11 25.68 -23.59
N GLU A 339 -10.04 26.45 -23.36
CA GLU A 339 -10.18 27.88 -23.07
C GLU A 339 -11.03 28.46 -24.21
N GLU A 340 -12.26 28.85 -23.91
CA GLU A 340 -13.06 29.61 -24.85
C GLU A 340 -12.24 30.88 -25.13
N ASP A 341 -11.64 30.93 -26.32
CA ASP A 341 -11.00 32.15 -26.81
C ASP A 341 -12.14 33.18 -27.01
N ASP A 342 -12.33 34.04 -26.00
CA ASP A 342 -13.29 35.14 -26.02
C ASP A 342 -12.95 36.20 -27.13
N GLY A 343 -12.18 35.81 -28.12
CA GLY A 343 -11.89 36.63 -29.31
C GLY A 343 -13.16 36.90 -30.08
N GLU A 344 -13.48 38.17 -30.28
CA GLU A 344 -14.67 38.67 -31.01
C GLU A 344 -14.81 38.17 -32.47
N ASP A 345 -13.89 37.32 -32.93
CA ASP A 345 -13.85 36.75 -34.31
C ASP A 345 -14.04 35.21 -34.36
N ALA A 346 -14.47 34.56 -33.27
CA ALA A 346 -14.73 33.12 -33.29
C ALA A 346 -15.86 32.78 -34.24
N THR A 347 -15.58 32.09 -35.34
CA THR A 347 -16.58 31.64 -36.30
C THR A 347 -17.32 30.40 -35.73
N ALA A 348 -18.57 30.19 -36.16
CA ALA A 348 -19.35 29.02 -35.72
C ALA A 348 -18.74 27.65 -36.10
N GLU A 349 -17.69 27.63 -36.92
CA GLU A 349 -16.89 26.44 -37.26
C GLU A 349 -15.82 26.13 -36.21
N ASP A 350 -15.34 27.14 -35.48
CA ASP A 350 -14.36 26.95 -34.38
C ASP A 350 -14.98 26.33 -33.11
N ALA A 351 -16.31 26.38 -33.00
CA ALA A 351 -17.07 25.84 -31.87
C ALA A 351 -17.27 24.30 -31.90
N MET A 352 -16.71 23.59 -32.89
CA MET A 352 -16.82 22.13 -33.04
C MET A 352 -15.49 21.37 -32.87
N VAL A 353 -14.56 21.91 -32.10
CA VAL A 353 -13.40 21.11 -31.71
C VAL A 353 -13.85 20.14 -30.60
N ASP A 354 -13.86 18.86 -30.93
CA ASP A 354 -14.11 17.82 -29.88
C ASP A 354 -13.13 18.02 -28.73
N PRO A 355 -13.61 18.13 -27.48
CA PRO A 355 -12.72 18.34 -26.34
C PRO A 355 -11.69 17.22 -26.24
N VAL A 356 -10.43 17.58 -26.01
CA VAL A 356 -9.32 16.63 -25.95
C VAL A 356 -9.53 15.73 -24.73
N LYS A 357 -9.60 14.42 -24.96
CA LYS A 357 -9.68 13.42 -23.90
C LYS A 357 -8.29 13.23 -23.28
N ILE A 358 -8.18 13.49 -21.99
CA ILE A 358 -6.96 13.23 -21.22
C ILE A 358 -7.23 12.16 -20.16
N PRO A 359 -6.22 11.32 -19.81
CA PRO A 359 -6.36 10.36 -18.71
C PRO A 359 -6.66 11.08 -17.39
N LYS A 360 -7.70 10.63 -16.68
CA LYS A 360 -8.04 11.18 -15.36
C LYS A 360 -7.01 10.83 -14.28
N TYR A 361 -6.37 9.68 -14.39
CA TYR A 361 -5.42 9.17 -13.41
C TYR A 361 -3.99 9.18 -13.97
N HIS A 362 -3.08 9.73 -13.19
CA HIS A 362 -1.66 9.51 -13.38
C HIS A 362 -1.31 8.07 -13.01
N HIS A 363 -0.32 7.49 -13.68
CA HIS A 363 0.08 6.10 -13.45
C HIS A 363 1.57 5.99 -13.14
N LEU A 364 1.89 5.55 -11.92
CA LEU A 364 3.24 5.18 -11.52
C LEU A 364 3.35 3.65 -11.47
N ILE A 365 4.24 3.10 -12.28
CA ILE A 365 4.48 1.66 -12.36
C ILE A 365 5.88 1.35 -11.86
N TYR A 366 5.97 0.50 -10.85
CA TYR A 366 7.23 -0.04 -10.34
C TYR A 366 7.23 -1.56 -10.49
N LYS A 367 8.02 -2.06 -11.44
CA LYS A 367 8.14 -3.50 -11.72
C LYS A 367 9.17 -4.13 -10.78
N ALA A 368 8.95 -5.38 -10.36
CA ALA A 368 9.93 -6.08 -9.52
C ALA A 368 11.29 -6.25 -10.20
N TYR A 369 11.26 -6.34 -11.53
CA TYR A 369 12.44 -6.63 -12.35
C TYR A 369 12.35 -5.90 -13.69
N TYR A 370 13.48 -5.33 -14.14
CA TYR A 370 13.60 -4.62 -15.40
C TYR A 370 14.51 -5.40 -16.35
N GLU A 371 14.00 -5.77 -17.53
CA GLU A 371 14.74 -6.48 -18.58
C GLU A 371 15.02 -5.58 -19.77
N GLU A 372 16.15 -5.80 -20.45
CA GLU A 372 16.34 -5.28 -21.79
C GLU A 372 15.47 -6.03 -22.79
N LEU A 373 14.71 -5.29 -23.59
CA LEU A 373 13.76 -5.85 -24.55
C LEU A 373 14.44 -6.74 -25.62
N ASP A 374 15.69 -6.42 -25.97
CA ASP A 374 16.38 -7.05 -27.11
C ASP A 374 17.33 -8.19 -26.72
N THR A 375 17.69 -8.33 -25.47
CA THR A 375 18.72 -9.30 -25.05
C THR A 375 18.26 -10.27 -23.98
N GLY A 376 17.05 -10.08 -23.41
CA GLY A 376 16.56 -10.84 -22.25
C GLY A 376 17.45 -10.69 -21.01
N LYS A 377 18.43 -9.79 -21.04
CA LYS A 377 19.32 -9.53 -19.92
C LYS A 377 18.76 -8.44 -19.03
N PRO A 378 18.96 -8.55 -17.71
CA PRO A 378 18.61 -7.50 -16.78
C PRO A 378 19.29 -6.19 -17.17
N SER A 379 18.55 -5.16 -17.47
CA SER A 379 19.11 -3.84 -17.71
C SER A 379 18.27 -2.72 -17.14
N ARG A 380 18.89 -1.57 -16.97
CA ARG A 380 18.19 -0.32 -16.74
C ARG A 380 17.56 0.12 -18.04
N ARG A 381 16.25 0.18 -18.12
CA ARG A 381 15.60 0.94 -19.17
C ARG A 381 15.96 2.41 -19.03
N LYS A 382 16.09 3.14 -20.15
CA LYS A 382 16.35 4.59 -20.15
C LYS A 382 15.25 5.37 -19.43
N ASP A 383 14.05 4.82 -19.41
CA ASP A 383 12.83 5.34 -18.78
C ASP A 383 12.60 4.78 -17.34
N ALA A 384 13.40 3.83 -16.89
CA ALA A 384 13.32 3.35 -15.52
C ALA A 384 13.92 4.39 -14.57
N PRO A 385 13.29 4.65 -13.42
CA PRO A 385 13.90 5.45 -12.38
C PRO A 385 15.30 4.97 -12.06
N ALA A 386 16.22 5.89 -11.82
CA ALA A 386 17.62 5.55 -11.59
C ALA A 386 17.81 4.84 -10.25
N TRP A 387 17.56 3.53 -10.21
CA TRP A 387 17.96 2.73 -9.06
C TRP A 387 19.46 2.51 -9.10
N PRO A 388 20.15 2.64 -8.00
CA PRO A 388 21.60 2.56 -7.99
C PRO A 388 22.15 1.19 -8.39
N ASP A 389 21.41 0.08 -8.15
CA ASP A 389 22.00 -1.25 -8.09
C ASP A 389 21.32 -2.30 -9.01
N GLY A 390 21.28 -2.05 -10.30
CA GLY A 390 20.92 -3.09 -11.28
C GLY A 390 19.42 -3.22 -11.55
N PRO A 391 18.94 -4.39 -12.04
CA PRO A 391 17.63 -4.55 -12.64
C PRO A 391 16.50 -4.76 -11.61
N LEU A 392 16.81 -5.06 -10.36
CA LEU A 392 15.81 -5.31 -9.32
C LEU A 392 15.29 -4.00 -8.71
N LEU A 393 14.00 -3.96 -8.47
CA LEU A 393 13.36 -2.82 -7.80
C LEU A 393 13.91 -2.60 -6.39
N ASP A 394 14.03 -3.68 -5.64
CA ASP A 394 14.56 -3.70 -4.28
C ASP A 394 15.27 -5.04 -4.05
N PRO A 395 16.58 -5.09 -4.20
CA PRO A 395 17.33 -6.33 -4.08
C PRO A 395 17.32 -6.94 -2.67
N ILE A 396 16.98 -6.16 -1.64
CA ILE A 396 16.90 -6.62 -0.26
C ILE A 396 15.53 -7.23 0.04
N ARG A 397 14.45 -6.54 -0.34
CA ARG A 397 13.07 -6.99 -0.09
C ARG A 397 12.58 -7.99 -1.12
N LEU A 398 13.06 -7.86 -2.36
CA LEU A 398 12.67 -8.69 -3.50
C LEU A 398 13.93 -9.28 -4.16
N PRO A 399 14.66 -10.16 -3.47
CA PRO A 399 15.90 -10.74 -4.01
C PRO A 399 15.57 -11.63 -5.22
N TRP A 400 16.49 -11.66 -6.19
CA TRP A 400 16.31 -12.45 -7.42
C TRP A 400 16.02 -13.93 -7.16
N LYS A 401 16.57 -14.49 -6.09
CA LYS A 401 16.31 -15.89 -5.70
C LYS A 401 14.79 -16.16 -5.54
N ASP A 402 14.10 -15.25 -4.86
CA ASP A 402 12.67 -15.42 -4.59
C ASP A 402 11.83 -15.07 -5.83
N LEU A 403 12.22 -14.01 -6.54
CA LEU A 403 11.56 -13.59 -7.78
C LEU A 403 11.70 -14.65 -8.88
N SER A 404 12.88 -15.24 -9.05
CA SER A 404 13.12 -16.29 -10.04
C SER A 404 12.27 -17.53 -9.77
N PHE A 405 12.11 -17.91 -8.50
CA PHE A 405 11.22 -19.02 -8.13
C PHE A 405 9.79 -18.77 -8.60
N VAL A 406 9.25 -17.58 -8.36
CA VAL A 406 7.90 -17.22 -8.83
C VAL A 406 7.84 -17.16 -10.34
N ARG A 407 8.86 -16.57 -10.99
CA ARG A 407 8.93 -16.46 -12.44
C ARG A 407 8.89 -17.82 -13.14
N TYR A 408 9.63 -18.81 -12.64
CA TYR A 408 9.69 -20.15 -13.23
C TYR A 408 8.47 -21.01 -12.89
N ASN A 409 7.97 -20.95 -11.67
CA ASN A 409 6.88 -21.83 -11.24
C ASN A 409 5.48 -21.23 -11.48
N GLN A 410 5.36 -19.90 -11.58
CA GLN A 410 4.10 -19.18 -11.76
C GLN A 410 4.30 -17.99 -12.72
N PRO A 411 4.69 -18.22 -13.99
CA PRO A 411 5.11 -17.16 -14.92
C PRO A 411 4.02 -16.12 -15.15
N GLN A 412 2.78 -16.52 -15.30
CA GLN A 412 1.66 -15.59 -15.47
C GLN A 412 1.47 -14.69 -14.24
N LYS A 413 1.48 -15.28 -13.04
CA LYS A 413 1.41 -14.51 -11.79
C LYS A 413 2.59 -13.55 -11.67
N PHE A 414 3.79 -13.97 -12.09
CA PHE A 414 4.95 -13.09 -12.11
C PHE A 414 4.71 -11.87 -13.01
N ARG A 415 4.19 -12.08 -14.21
CA ARG A 415 3.89 -11.01 -15.15
C ARG A 415 2.83 -10.04 -14.63
N VAL A 416 1.71 -10.54 -14.14
CA VAL A 416 0.62 -9.67 -13.63
C VAL A 416 1.01 -8.99 -12.33
N VAL A 417 1.37 -9.78 -11.30
CA VAL A 417 1.48 -9.30 -9.92
C VAL A 417 2.84 -8.63 -9.65
N TYR A 418 3.92 -9.12 -10.27
CA TYR A 418 5.27 -8.60 -10.02
C TYR A 418 5.75 -7.66 -11.12
N GLN A 419 5.30 -7.84 -12.38
CA GLN A 419 5.64 -6.97 -13.49
C GLN A 419 4.53 -5.98 -13.84
N GLN A 420 3.39 -6.04 -13.16
CA GLN A 420 2.25 -5.14 -13.30
C GLN A 420 1.65 -5.13 -14.71
N GLU A 421 1.72 -6.27 -15.41
CA GLU A 421 1.18 -6.41 -16.76
C GLU A 421 -0.33 -6.63 -16.72
N ASP A 422 -1.03 -6.10 -17.73
CA ASP A 422 -2.47 -6.29 -17.90
C ASP A 422 -2.74 -7.56 -18.73
N ILE A 423 -2.68 -8.71 -18.06
CA ILE A 423 -2.84 -10.02 -18.68
C ILE A 423 -3.88 -10.81 -17.89
N ASP A 424 -4.77 -11.49 -18.59
CA ASP A 424 -5.71 -12.40 -17.98
C ASP A 424 -5.01 -13.67 -17.48
N LEU A 425 -5.07 -13.92 -16.19
CA LEU A 425 -4.46 -15.10 -15.56
C LEU A 425 -5.20 -16.40 -15.87
N ASP A 426 -6.50 -16.31 -16.15
CA ASP A 426 -7.37 -17.47 -16.24
C ASP A 426 -7.60 -17.95 -17.69
N TYR A 427 -7.22 -17.15 -18.71
CA TYR A 427 -7.60 -17.42 -20.12
C TYR A 427 -6.45 -17.68 -21.11
N GLN A 428 -5.18 -17.48 -20.73
CA GLN A 428 -4.07 -17.82 -21.64
C GLN A 428 -3.53 -19.23 -21.37
N LEU A 429 -4.28 -20.25 -21.79
CA LEU A 429 -3.74 -21.61 -21.92
C LEU A 429 -2.68 -21.69 -23.01
N VAL A 430 -2.75 -20.80 -24.00
CA VAL A 430 -1.83 -20.73 -25.13
C VAL A 430 -1.36 -19.28 -25.32
N GLU A 431 -0.07 -19.03 -25.29
CA GLU A 431 0.46 -17.69 -25.49
C GLU A 431 0.48 -17.32 -26.99
N ARG A 432 0.37 -16.02 -27.26
CA ARG A 432 0.39 -15.50 -28.63
C ARG A 432 1.59 -15.98 -29.45
N PRO A 433 2.84 -16.02 -28.92
CA PRO A 433 3.96 -16.58 -29.67
C PRO A 433 3.78 -18.06 -30.07
N GLN A 434 3.10 -18.85 -29.25
CA GLN A 434 2.81 -20.25 -29.60
C GLN A 434 1.84 -20.39 -30.78
N ILE A 435 1.01 -19.36 -31.01
CA ILE A 435 0.03 -19.33 -32.11
C ILE A 435 0.66 -18.71 -33.38
N ILE A 436 1.28 -17.54 -33.26
CA ILE A 436 1.75 -16.76 -34.41
C ILE A 436 3.25 -16.86 -34.67
N GLY A 437 3.99 -17.59 -33.84
CA GLY A 437 5.44 -17.67 -33.85
C GLY A 437 6.11 -16.60 -33.00
N GLY A 438 7.28 -16.94 -32.48
CA GLY A 438 8.09 -16.08 -31.62
C GLY A 438 8.42 -16.69 -30.26
N ILE A 439 9.10 -15.95 -29.44
CA ILE A 439 9.54 -16.43 -28.11
C ILE A 439 8.42 -16.25 -27.11
N ALA A 440 7.96 -17.36 -26.50
CA ALA A 440 6.97 -17.36 -25.46
C ALA A 440 7.60 -17.05 -24.07
N SER A 441 6.77 -16.91 -23.04
CA SER A 441 7.22 -16.58 -21.69
C SER A 441 8.13 -17.66 -21.05
N ASP A 442 8.09 -18.88 -21.55
CA ASP A 442 8.96 -19.99 -21.17
C ASP A 442 10.39 -19.89 -21.80
N GLY A 443 10.61 -18.88 -22.64
CA GLY A 443 11.86 -18.66 -23.36
C GLY A 443 12.06 -19.56 -24.58
N VAL A 444 11.03 -20.34 -24.97
CA VAL A 444 11.06 -21.19 -26.15
C VAL A 444 10.61 -20.40 -27.38
N ASP A 445 11.36 -20.51 -28.45
CA ASP A 445 10.97 -19.96 -29.76
C ASP A 445 10.04 -20.94 -30.47
N TYR A 446 8.76 -20.57 -30.56
CA TYR A 446 7.74 -21.37 -31.21
C TYR A 446 7.63 -20.95 -32.69
N PRO A 447 7.50 -21.93 -33.60
CA PRO A 447 7.29 -21.63 -35.02
C PRO A 447 5.92 -21.02 -35.30
N GLY A 448 5.00 -21.10 -34.29
CA GLY A 448 3.60 -20.75 -34.46
C GLY A 448 2.77 -21.83 -35.15
N CYS A 449 1.47 -21.71 -35.01
CA CYS A 449 0.49 -22.61 -35.61
C CYS A 449 -0.18 -22.01 -36.84
N ILE A 450 -0.05 -20.70 -37.05
CA ILE A 450 -0.67 -19.97 -38.15
C ILE A 450 0.31 -19.86 -39.31
N ASP A 451 0.00 -20.54 -40.40
CA ASP A 451 0.74 -20.40 -41.65
C ASP A 451 0.26 -19.14 -42.39
N ARG A 452 0.96 -18.01 -42.16
CA ARG A 452 0.60 -16.70 -42.73
C ARG A 452 0.68 -16.66 -44.25
N ASP A 453 1.50 -17.51 -44.89
CA ASP A 453 1.62 -17.59 -46.32
C ASP A 453 0.39 -18.23 -46.95
N ARG A 454 -0.42 -18.92 -46.19
CA ARG A 454 -1.67 -19.54 -46.59
C ARG A 454 -2.92 -18.74 -46.28
N PHE A 455 -2.81 -17.59 -45.63
CA PHE A 455 -3.93 -16.79 -45.12
C PHE A 455 -4.34 -15.69 -46.12
N PRO A 456 -5.63 -15.35 -46.18
CA PRO A 456 -6.87 -16.10 -46.09
C PRO A 456 -7.31 -16.72 -47.40
N GLY A 457 -6.65 -16.40 -48.51
CA GLY A 457 -7.04 -16.87 -49.84
C GLY A 457 -6.42 -18.22 -50.26
N ASN A 458 -5.41 -18.68 -49.52
CA ASN A 458 -4.63 -19.85 -49.92
C ASN A 458 -4.83 -21.07 -49.06
N ILE A 459 -5.59 -20.97 -47.93
CA ILE A 459 -5.81 -22.09 -47.00
C ILE A 459 -6.37 -23.33 -47.68
N THR A 460 -7.26 -23.13 -48.65
CA THR A 460 -7.90 -24.26 -49.36
C THR A 460 -7.06 -24.79 -50.53
N ARG A 461 -6.02 -24.05 -51.00
CA ARG A 461 -5.20 -24.46 -52.16
C ARG A 461 -4.33 -25.71 -51.94
N GLY A 462 -3.97 -25.97 -50.66
CA GLY A 462 -3.15 -27.12 -50.30
C GLY A 462 -3.95 -28.26 -49.65
N LEU A 463 -5.19 -28.02 -49.28
CA LEU A 463 -6.05 -29.01 -48.57
C LEU A 463 -6.83 -29.82 -49.61
N LYS A 464 -6.68 -31.18 -49.52
CA LYS A 464 -7.49 -32.07 -50.33
C LYS A 464 -8.84 -32.30 -49.60
N PRO A 465 -9.96 -32.25 -50.33
CA PRO A 465 -11.25 -32.66 -49.72
C PRO A 465 -11.21 -34.15 -49.26
N PRO A 466 -11.95 -34.55 -48.23
CA PRO A 466 -12.89 -33.71 -47.49
C PRO A 466 -12.21 -32.85 -46.39
N TRP A 467 -12.68 -31.64 -46.24
CA TRP A 467 -12.36 -30.78 -45.08
C TRP A 467 -13.64 -30.08 -44.60
N VAL A 468 -13.67 -29.73 -43.31
CA VAL A 468 -14.82 -29.10 -42.65
C VAL A 468 -14.32 -27.79 -41.96
N SER A 469 -15.02 -26.71 -42.26
CA SER A 469 -14.82 -25.43 -41.61
C SER A 469 -15.68 -25.41 -40.33
N ILE A 470 -15.07 -25.10 -39.22
CA ILE A 470 -15.72 -25.06 -37.89
C ILE A 470 -15.45 -23.67 -37.31
N ILE A 471 -16.51 -22.97 -36.96
CA ILE A 471 -16.43 -21.71 -36.14
C ILE A 471 -16.92 -22.10 -34.76
N SER A 472 -16.02 -22.00 -33.80
CA SER A 472 -16.34 -22.17 -32.39
C SER A 472 -16.47 -20.80 -31.75
N VAL A 473 -17.57 -20.60 -31.05
CA VAL A 473 -17.85 -19.35 -30.33
C VAL A 473 -17.98 -19.68 -28.85
N ASP A 474 -17.18 -19.05 -28.03
CA ASP A 474 -17.32 -19.12 -26.56
C ASP A 474 -18.01 -17.85 -26.06
N PRO A 475 -19.34 -17.88 -25.85
CA PRO A 475 -20.08 -16.74 -25.36
C PRO A 475 -19.88 -16.61 -23.85
N SER A 476 -18.96 -15.75 -23.42
CA SER A 476 -18.83 -15.42 -22.02
C SER A 476 -19.81 -14.29 -21.66
N PRO A 477 -20.68 -14.46 -20.67
CA PRO A 477 -21.60 -13.40 -20.24
C PRO A 477 -20.89 -12.24 -19.53
N ALA A 478 -19.63 -12.42 -19.16
CA ALA A 478 -18.88 -11.44 -18.36
C ALA A 478 -17.61 -10.88 -19.04
N ASN A 479 -17.19 -11.48 -20.16
CA ASN A 479 -15.94 -11.13 -20.83
C ASN A 479 -16.12 -11.11 -22.36
N PHE A 480 -15.06 -10.80 -23.10
CA PHE A 480 -15.06 -10.83 -24.56
C PHE A 480 -15.42 -12.23 -25.09
N TRP A 481 -16.18 -12.26 -26.15
CA TRP A 481 -16.47 -13.47 -26.88
C TRP A 481 -15.20 -13.94 -27.60
N GLY A 482 -14.82 -15.20 -27.37
CA GLY A 482 -13.77 -15.84 -28.15
C GLY A 482 -14.38 -16.47 -29.41
N VAL A 483 -13.91 -16.11 -30.57
CA VAL A 483 -14.28 -16.73 -31.83
C VAL A 483 -13.04 -17.42 -32.40
N ILE A 484 -13.13 -18.73 -32.59
CA ILE A 484 -12.06 -19.51 -33.21
C ILE A 484 -12.58 -20.11 -34.50
N TRP A 485 -11.93 -19.73 -35.59
CA TRP A 485 -12.19 -20.37 -36.88
C TRP A 485 -11.15 -21.46 -37.15
N THR A 486 -11.61 -22.71 -37.30
CA THR A 486 -10.76 -23.88 -37.59
C THR A 486 -11.19 -24.58 -38.85
N ILE A 487 -10.24 -25.20 -39.54
CA ILE A 487 -10.50 -26.15 -40.62
C ILE A 487 -10.05 -27.52 -40.16
N HIS A 488 -10.96 -28.45 -40.16
CA HIS A 488 -10.71 -29.87 -39.83
C HIS A 488 -10.50 -30.66 -41.12
N GLN A 489 -9.39 -31.38 -41.17
CA GLN A 489 -9.06 -32.31 -42.24
C GLN A 489 -9.18 -33.76 -41.72
N PRO A 490 -10.36 -34.41 -41.90
CA PRO A 490 -10.66 -35.69 -41.26
C PRO A 490 -9.69 -36.82 -41.63
N ASP A 491 -9.26 -36.87 -42.87
CA ASP A 491 -8.36 -37.90 -43.40
C ASP A 491 -6.98 -37.91 -42.72
N LEU A 492 -6.56 -36.76 -42.22
CA LEU A 492 -5.27 -36.61 -41.56
C LEU A 492 -5.40 -36.40 -40.05
N GLY A 493 -6.61 -36.26 -39.54
CA GLY A 493 -6.87 -35.96 -38.13
C GLY A 493 -6.30 -34.57 -37.70
N LEU A 494 -6.11 -33.64 -38.65
CA LEU A 494 -5.51 -32.35 -38.39
C LEU A 494 -6.58 -31.27 -38.27
N TYR A 495 -6.32 -30.33 -37.34
CA TYR A 495 -7.08 -29.09 -37.18
C TYR A 495 -6.15 -27.91 -37.48
N HIS A 496 -6.58 -27.10 -38.40
CA HIS A 496 -5.85 -25.83 -38.74
C HIS A 496 -6.62 -24.67 -38.14
N VAL A 497 -6.01 -23.93 -37.22
CA VAL A 497 -6.59 -22.69 -36.70
C VAL A 497 -6.37 -21.60 -37.76
N VAL A 498 -7.48 -21.03 -38.21
CA VAL A 498 -7.48 -20.04 -39.28
C VAL A 498 -7.43 -18.63 -38.73
N ASP A 499 -8.25 -18.36 -37.72
CA ASP A 499 -8.35 -17.05 -37.09
C ASP A 499 -8.85 -17.19 -35.65
N ILE A 500 -8.52 -16.21 -34.83
CA ILE A 500 -8.96 -16.08 -33.44
C ILE A 500 -9.28 -14.60 -33.20
N GLU A 501 -10.52 -14.31 -32.91
CA GLU A 501 -11.02 -12.99 -32.52
C GLU A 501 -11.58 -12.98 -31.08
#